data_96afd5d0419ab5654ed2e3ce524a7bda
#
_entry.id   96afd5d0419ab5654ed2e3ce524a7bda
#
_cell.length_a   1.000
_cell.length_b   1.000
_cell.length_c   1.000
_cell.angle_alpha   90.00
_cell.angle_beta   90.00
_cell.angle_gamma   90.00
#
_symmetry.space_group_name_H-M   'P 1'
#
loop_
_entity.id
_entity.type
_entity.pdbx_description
1 polymer ?
#
loop_
_entity_poly.entity_id
_entity_poly.type
_entity_poly.pdbx_seq_one_letter_code
_entity_poly.pdbx_strand_id
1 'polypeptide(L)'
;MSTQHLAPRPAPSRGYAAIVVGGSAGGIDALMELLPALPATLQAAVLVVLHLPRDRRSLLVEIFQPRCALPLREAQDKDAITPGSVSFAPPDYHLLVDGGPQGPHVGLSVDPPLHFSRPSIDVLFESAADHYGPRLVGILLSGANEDGV
;
A
#
# COMPACT_ATOMS: atom_id res chain seq x y z
N MET A 1 -17.21 -4.69 -37.05
CA MET A 1 -17.12 -4.78 -36.36
C MET A 1 -16.72 -4.66 -35.92
N SER A 2 -16.82 -4.51 -35.86
CA SER A 2 -16.57 -4.54 -35.09
C SER A 2 -16.30 -4.19 -34.60
N THR A 3 -16.19 -3.91 -34.59
CA THR A 3 -16.03 -3.72 -33.87
C THR A 3 -15.80 -3.53 -33.32
N GLN A 4 -15.75 -3.43 -33.47
CA GLN A 4 -15.56 -3.34 -32.76
C GLN A 4 -15.22 -3.06 -32.23
N HIS A 5 -15.17 -2.97 -32.39
CA HIS A 5 -14.83 -2.81 -31.64
C HIS A 5 -14.53 -2.46 -31.00
N LEU A 6 -14.60 -2.25 -31.11
CA LEU A 6 -14.13 -2.05 -30.28
C LEU A 6 -14.10 -1.99 -29.42
N ALA A 7 -14.22 -2.22 -29.50
CA ALA A 7 -14.25 -2.37 -28.37
C ALA A 7 -13.70 -1.72 -27.45
N PRO A 8 -13.86 -1.24 -26.84
CA PRO A 8 -13.22 -0.62 -25.83
C PRO A 8 -12.84 -1.49 -24.78
N ARG A 9 -12.10 -1.35 -24.53
CA ARG A 9 -11.74 -1.96 -23.59
C ARG A 9 -12.16 -1.69 -22.42
N PRO A 10 -12.36 -2.41 -21.79
CA PRO A 10 -13.06 -2.20 -20.61
C PRO A 10 -12.32 -1.29 -19.70
N ALA A 11 -13.03 -0.39 -19.13
CA ALA A 11 -12.47 0.57 -18.22
C ALA A 11 -11.73 -0.08 -17.06
N PRO A 12 -12.20 -1.20 -16.48
CA PRO A 12 -11.47 -1.79 -15.34
C PRO A 12 -10.04 -2.17 -15.67
N SER A 13 -9.77 -2.60 -16.88
CA SER A 13 -8.41 -2.97 -17.25
C SER A 13 -7.48 -1.78 -17.33
N ARG A 14 -8.02 -0.56 -17.32
CA ARG A 14 -7.21 0.65 -17.32
C ARG A 14 -7.19 1.33 -15.99
N GLY A 15 -7.87 0.79 -15.00
CA GLY A 15 -7.87 1.34 -13.67
C GLY A 15 -6.55 1.13 -12.97
N TYR A 16 -6.41 1.74 -11.81
CA TYR A 16 -5.22 1.56 -11.01
C TYR A 16 -5.24 0.18 -10.35
N ALA A 17 -4.07 -0.44 -10.29
CA ALA A 17 -3.91 -1.77 -9.70
C ALA A 17 -3.54 -1.72 -8.23
N ALA A 18 -2.89 -0.63 -7.80
CA ALA A 18 -2.43 -0.51 -6.43
C ALA A 18 -2.39 0.95 -5.99
N ILE A 19 -2.58 1.15 -4.69
CA ILE A 19 -2.46 2.42 -4.02
C ILE A 19 -1.45 2.23 -2.90
N VAL A 20 -0.38 3.02 -2.91
CA VAL A 20 0.60 3.00 -1.83
C VAL A 20 0.48 4.29 -1.03
N VAL A 21 0.45 4.17 0.28
CA VAL A 21 0.22 5.29 1.18
C VAL A 21 1.38 5.36 2.17
N GLY A 22 1.95 6.53 2.32
CA GLY A 22 3.03 6.75 3.28
C GLY A 22 2.78 7.96 4.15
N GLY A 23 3.20 7.88 5.39
CA GLY A 23 3.09 8.99 6.31
C GLY A 23 3.78 8.74 7.63
N SER A 24 3.91 9.79 8.43
CA SER A 24 4.37 9.69 9.80
C SER A 24 3.18 9.48 10.74
N ALA A 25 3.45 9.40 12.03
CA ALA A 25 2.38 9.29 13.02
C ALA A 25 1.37 10.43 12.92
N GLY A 26 1.82 11.62 12.48
CA GLY A 26 0.92 12.76 12.26
C GLY A 26 -0.07 12.55 11.12
N GLY A 27 0.13 11.54 10.26
CA GLY A 27 -0.77 11.22 9.17
C GLY A 27 -1.94 10.33 9.56
N ILE A 28 -2.01 9.88 10.81
CA ILE A 28 -3.06 8.95 11.24
C ILE A 28 -4.46 9.54 11.06
N ASP A 29 -4.64 10.83 11.36
CA ASP A 29 -5.96 11.46 11.20
C ASP A 29 -6.42 11.44 9.74
N ALA A 30 -5.50 11.72 8.81
CA ALA A 30 -5.81 11.66 7.39
C ALA A 30 -6.15 10.23 6.97
N LEU A 31 -5.41 9.26 7.49
CA LEU A 31 -5.66 7.86 7.20
C LEU A 31 -7.01 7.41 7.77
N MET A 32 -7.43 7.96 8.90
CA MET A 32 -8.74 7.70 9.49
C MET A 32 -9.90 8.17 8.62
N GLU A 33 -9.65 9.11 7.71
CA GLU A 33 -10.65 9.53 6.73
C GLU A 33 -10.52 8.75 5.43
N LEU A 34 -9.29 8.43 5.03
CA LEU A 34 -9.04 7.77 3.77
C LEU A 34 -9.52 6.32 3.75
N LEU A 35 -9.08 5.52 4.70
CA LEU A 35 -9.37 4.07 4.67
C LEU A 35 -10.85 3.74 4.78
N PRO A 36 -11.61 4.38 5.68
CA PRO A 36 -13.06 4.09 5.74
C PRO A 36 -13.82 4.50 4.48
N ALA A 37 -13.27 5.44 3.70
CA ALA A 37 -13.92 5.90 2.47
C ALA A 37 -13.73 4.93 1.31
N LEU A 38 -12.83 3.96 1.43
CA LEU A 38 -12.58 3.00 0.35
C LEU A 38 -13.77 2.01 0.25
N PRO A 39 -14.35 1.87 -0.95
CA PRO A 39 -15.53 1.00 -1.09
C PRO A 39 -15.15 -0.48 -1.06
N ALA A 40 -16.08 -1.31 -0.63
CA ALA A 40 -15.88 -2.76 -0.62
C ALA A 40 -15.59 -3.33 -2.01
N THR A 41 -15.95 -2.59 -3.06
CA THR A 41 -15.77 -3.01 -4.45
C THR A 41 -14.46 -2.53 -5.06
N LEU A 42 -13.57 -1.95 -4.27
CA LEU A 42 -12.30 -1.43 -4.77
C LEU A 42 -11.50 -2.55 -5.46
N GLN A 43 -11.02 -2.27 -6.67
CA GLN A 43 -10.28 -3.25 -7.47
C GLN A 43 -8.77 -3.10 -7.32
N ALA A 44 -8.30 -2.20 -6.48
CA ALA A 44 -6.88 -1.98 -6.24
C ALA A 44 -6.46 -2.56 -4.90
N ALA A 45 -5.21 -3.02 -4.81
CA ALA A 45 -4.59 -3.37 -3.54
C ALA A 45 -4.07 -2.11 -2.86
N VAL A 46 -4.17 -2.03 -1.55
CA VAL A 46 -3.69 -0.88 -0.79
C VAL A 46 -2.56 -1.32 0.15
N LEU A 47 -1.44 -0.62 0.09
CA LEU A 47 -0.28 -0.90 0.93
C LEU A 47 0.09 0.37 1.68
N VAL A 48 0.26 0.27 2.98
CA VAL A 48 0.43 1.44 3.86
C VAL A 48 1.71 1.32 4.67
N VAL A 49 2.51 2.37 4.66
CA VAL A 49 3.67 2.53 5.53
C VAL A 49 3.46 3.76 6.40
N LEU A 50 3.42 3.57 7.71
CA LEU A 50 3.43 4.66 8.66
C LEU A 50 4.67 4.57 9.52
N HIS A 51 5.32 5.71 9.76
CA HIS A 51 6.47 5.79 10.63
C HIS A 51 6.00 5.80 12.09
N LEU A 52 6.16 4.67 12.75
CA LEU A 52 5.82 4.50 14.16
C LEU A 52 7.08 4.11 14.94
N PRO A 53 7.09 4.32 16.27
CA PRO A 53 8.21 3.85 17.08
C PRO A 53 8.44 2.34 16.91
N ARG A 54 9.71 1.94 16.79
CA ARG A 54 10.08 0.57 16.50
C ARG A 54 9.69 -0.42 17.57
N ASP A 55 9.73 0.03 18.82
CA ASP A 55 9.47 -0.80 19.97
C ASP A 55 7.98 -0.93 20.28
N ARG A 56 7.13 -0.27 19.50
CA ARG A 56 5.70 -0.28 19.72
C ARG A 56 5.05 -1.33 18.83
N ARG A 57 4.23 -2.19 19.43
CA ARG A 57 3.41 -3.08 18.64
C ARG A 57 2.45 -2.28 17.80
N SER A 58 2.26 -2.75 16.58
CA SER A 58 1.28 -2.12 15.71
C SER A 58 -0.11 -2.59 16.11
N LEU A 59 -0.99 -1.62 16.38
CA LEU A 59 -2.40 -1.87 16.64
C LEU A 59 -3.27 -1.32 15.51
N LEU A 60 -2.64 -1.00 14.38
CA LEU A 60 -3.34 -0.32 13.28
C LEU A 60 -4.50 -1.13 12.75
N VAL A 61 -4.32 -2.43 12.57
CA VAL A 61 -5.40 -3.29 12.08
C VAL A 61 -6.57 -3.26 13.06
N GLU A 62 -6.30 -3.38 14.35
CA GLU A 62 -7.36 -3.39 15.37
C GLU A 62 -8.11 -2.07 15.43
N ILE A 63 -7.38 -0.95 15.25
CA ILE A 63 -7.99 0.38 15.30
C ILE A 63 -8.84 0.64 14.05
N PHE A 64 -8.34 0.28 12.88
CA PHE A 64 -8.99 0.65 11.62
C PHE A 64 -10.04 -0.36 11.14
N GLN A 65 -9.86 -1.66 11.40
CA GLN A 65 -10.73 -2.68 10.82
C GLN A 65 -12.23 -2.45 11.08
N PRO A 66 -12.66 -2.04 12.29
CA PRO A 66 -14.08 -1.83 12.53
C PRO A 66 -14.69 -0.72 11.68
N ARG A 67 -13.87 0.15 11.10
CA ARG A 67 -14.33 1.32 10.35
C ARG A 67 -14.21 1.13 8.85
N CYS A 68 -13.67 0.00 8.40
CA CYS A 68 -13.33 -0.21 7.00
C CYS A 68 -14.12 -1.35 6.39
N ALA A 69 -14.56 -1.16 5.14
CA ALA A 69 -15.23 -2.20 4.38
C ALA A 69 -14.26 -3.25 3.86
N LEU A 70 -13.00 -2.85 3.59
CA LEU A 70 -11.99 -3.75 3.07
C LEU A 70 -11.32 -4.51 4.21
N PRO A 71 -10.88 -5.76 3.97
CA PRO A 71 -10.10 -6.48 4.96
C PRO A 71 -8.72 -5.84 5.12
N LEU A 72 -8.30 -5.67 6.37
CA LEU A 72 -7.02 -5.11 6.74
C LEU A 72 -6.17 -6.19 7.40
N ARG A 73 -4.87 -6.12 7.14
CA ARG A 73 -3.91 -7.01 7.81
C ARG A 73 -2.56 -6.35 7.94
N GLU A 74 -1.76 -6.83 8.89
CA GLU A 74 -0.35 -6.52 8.91
C GLU A 74 0.33 -7.47 7.92
N ALA A 75 1.17 -6.93 7.05
CA ALA A 75 1.79 -7.71 5.99
C ALA A 75 2.75 -8.74 6.55
N GLN A 76 2.74 -9.93 5.97
CA GLN A 76 3.72 -10.97 6.25
C GLN A 76 4.49 -11.25 4.98
N ASP A 77 5.76 -11.67 5.15
CA ASP A 77 6.61 -11.95 4.02
C ASP A 77 5.96 -13.00 3.11
N LYS A 78 6.00 -12.72 1.81
CA LYS A 78 5.43 -13.57 0.75
C LYS A 78 3.91 -13.62 0.67
N ASP A 79 3.21 -12.80 1.44
CA ASP A 79 1.76 -12.67 1.26
C ASP A 79 1.44 -12.26 -0.18
N ALA A 80 0.43 -12.84 -0.77
CA ALA A 80 -0.07 -12.38 -2.06
C ALA A 80 -0.68 -10.98 -1.89
N ILE A 81 -0.40 -10.09 -2.83
CA ILE A 81 -0.98 -8.76 -2.86
C ILE A 81 -2.23 -8.83 -3.71
N THR A 82 -3.40 -8.72 -3.08
CA THR A 82 -4.68 -8.94 -3.76
C THR A 82 -5.50 -7.65 -3.81
N PRO A 83 -6.22 -7.42 -4.93
CA PRO A 83 -7.12 -6.28 -5.01
C PRO A 83 -8.17 -6.32 -3.89
N GLY A 84 -8.56 -5.15 -3.42
CA GLY A 84 -9.58 -5.06 -2.39
C GLY A 84 -9.11 -5.41 -1.00
N SER A 85 -7.81 -5.33 -0.75
CA SER A 85 -7.24 -5.57 0.57
C SER A 85 -6.32 -4.42 0.96
N VAL A 86 -6.13 -4.23 2.26
CA VAL A 86 -5.22 -3.22 2.81
C VAL A 86 -4.18 -3.94 3.65
N SER A 87 -2.91 -3.71 3.36
CA SER A 87 -1.79 -4.30 4.09
C SER A 87 -0.93 -3.21 4.70
N PHE A 88 -0.66 -3.31 5.99
CA PHE A 88 0.23 -2.39 6.70
C PHE A 88 1.61 -2.99 6.83
N ALA A 89 2.65 -2.16 6.66
CA ALA A 89 4.00 -2.57 6.96
C ALA A 89 4.13 -2.87 8.46
N PRO A 90 4.73 -4.00 8.83
CA PRO A 90 4.99 -4.27 10.24
C PRO A 90 6.11 -3.35 10.75
N PRO A 91 6.16 -3.12 12.08
CA PRO A 91 7.23 -2.30 12.64
C PRO A 91 8.62 -2.86 12.33
N ASP A 92 9.55 -1.98 12.03
CA ASP A 92 10.97 -2.29 11.84
C ASP A 92 11.30 -3.22 10.66
N TYR A 93 10.42 -3.30 9.67
CA TYR A 93 10.69 -3.98 8.40
C TYR A 93 10.34 -3.06 7.25
N HIS A 94 11.17 -3.07 6.21
CA HIS A 94 10.79 -2.45 4.95
C HIS A 94 9.75 -3.34 4.26
N LEU A 95 8.74 -2.71 3.69
CA LEU A 95 7.70 -3.38 2.91
C LEU A 95 7.98 -3.13 1.44
N LEU A 96 8.09 -4.19 0.67
CA LEU A 96 8.34 -4.10 -0.76
C LEU A 96 7.29 -4.88 -1.54
N VAL A 97 7.11 -4.47 -2.78
CA VAL A 97 6.34 -5.22 -3.76
C VAL A 97 7.31 -6.02 -4.62
N ASP A 98 7.21 -7.34 -4.56
CA ASP A 98 7.99 -8.22 -5.40
C ASP A 98 7.06 -8.86 -6.44
N GLY A 99 7.56 -9.00 -7.68
CA GLY A 99 6.84 -9.70 -8.72
C GLY A 99 7.25 -11.16 -8.77
N GLY A 100 6.52 -11.92 -9.53
CA GLY A 100 6.84 -13.32 -9.74
C GLY A 100 5.82 -13.99 -10.66
N PRO A 101 6.03 -15.27 -10.99
CA PRO A 101 5.14 -15.97 -11.92
C PRO A 101 3.68 -16.02 -11.46
N GLN A 102 3.47 -15.94 -10.15
CA GLN A 102 2.14 -16.01 -9.57
C GLN A 102 1.57 -14.64 -9.22
N GLY A 103 2.20 -13.57 -9.70
CA GLY A 103 1.75 -12.22 -9.45
C GLY A 103 2.51 -11.53 -8.32
N PRO A 104 2.08 -10.34 -7.94
CA PRO A 104 2.79 -9.56 -6.93
C PRO A 104 2.59 -10.13 -5.53
N HIS A 105 3.64 -10.05 -4.74
CA HIS A 105 3.60 -10.48 -3.35
C HIS A 105 4.44 -9.55 -2.48
N VAL A 106 4.22 -9.63 -1.18
CA VAL A 106 4.92 -8.82 -0.19
C VAL A 106 6.33 -9.35 0.00
N GLY A 107 7.31 -8.44 0.01
CA GLY A 107 8.63 -8.71 0.53
C GLY A 107 8.85 -7.91 1.80
N LEU A 108 9.40 -8.53 2.83
CA LEU A 108 9.82 -7.84 4.03
C LEU A 108 11.34 -7.86 4.12
N SER A 109 11.95 -6.73 4.43
CA SER A 109 13.40 -6.60 4.46
C SER A 109 13.84 -5.97 5.77
N VAL A 110 15.00 -6.44 6.28
CA VAL A 110 15.67 -5.85 7.43
C VAL A 110 16.89 -5.04 7.00
N ASP A 111 16.96 -4.65 5.73
CA ASP A 111 18.01 -3.76 5.26
C ASP A 111 18.05 -2.49 6.10
N PRO A 112 19.21 -1.81 6.16
CA PRO A 112 19.34 -0.63 7.01
C PRO A 112 18.26 0.41 6.77
N PRO A 113 17.87 1.18 7.81
CA PRO A 113 16.90 2.24 7.65
C PRO A 113 17.34 3.25 6.60
N LEU A 114 16.38 3.70 5.79
CA LEU A 114 16.57 4.75 4.80
C LEU A 114 16.03 6.05 5.38
N HIS A 115 16.82 7.13 5.37
CA HIS A 115 16.47 8.38 6.03
C HIS A 115 16.06 8.15 7.49
N PHE A 116 16.79 7.25 8.16
CA PHE A 116 16.54 6.87 9.55
C PHE A 116 15.20 6.19 9.78
N SER A 117 14.54 5.73 8.72
CA SER A 117 13.23 5.08 8.81
C SER A 117 13.27 3.63 8.33
N ARG A 118 12.70 2.75 9.09
CA ARG A 118 12.38 1.39 8.70
C ARG A 118 11.08 0.99 9.41
N PRO A 119 9.95 0.87 8.70
CA PRO A 119 9.82 0.88 7.23
C PRO A 119 10.08 2.24 6.60
N SER A 120 10.54 2.21 5.36
CA SER A 120 10.76 3.40 4.54
C SER A 120 9.65 3.54 3.49
N ILE A 121 9.12 4.75 3.38
CA ILE A 121 8.13 5.08 2.36
C ILE A 121 8.75 4.95 0.98
N ASP A 122 9.99 5.44 0.78
CA ASP A 122 10.66 5.36 -0.50
C ASP A 122 10.87 3.92 -0.95
N VAL A 123 11.22 3.02 -0.05
CA VAL A 123 11.42 1.60 -0.39
C VAL A 123 10.12 1.01 -0.93
N LEU A 124 8.99 1.27 -0.28
CA LEU A 124 7.70 0.79 -0.77
C LEU A 124 7.36 1.42 -2.11
N PHE A 125 7.47 2.74 -2.20
CA PHE A 125 7.05 3.47 -3.40
C PHE A 125 7.86 3.06 -4.62
N GLU A 126 9.18 2.90 -4.48
CA GLU A 126 10.05 2.50 -5.57
C GLU A 126 9.76 1.09 -6.06
N SER A 127 9.61 0.14 -5.14
CA SER A 127 9.31 -1.23 -5.52
C SER A 127 7.93 -1.35 -6.15
N ALA A 128 6.95 -0.62 -5.66
CA ALA A 128 5.61 -0.60 -6.23
C ALA A 128 5.61 0.04 -7.62
N ALA A 129 6.36 1.14 -7.81
CA ALA A 129 6.45 1.79 -9.10
C ALA A 129 7.11 0.88 -10.14
N ASP A 130 8.13 0.14 -9.74
CA ASP A 130 8.80 -0.80 -10.63
C ASP A 130 7.85 -1.90 -11.09
N HIS A 131 6.98 -2.36 -10.22
CA HIS A 131 6.07 -3.45 -10.55
C HIS A 131 4.82 -2.97 -11.30
N TYR A 132 4.17 -1.92 -10.80
CA TYR A 132 2.88 -1.50 -11.33
C TYR A 132 2.95 -0.43 -12.41
N GLY A 133 4.05 0.34 -12.45
CA GLY A 133 4.20 1.42 -13.41
C GLY A 133 3.07 2.44 -13.33
N PRO A 134 2.47 2.83 -14.47
CA PRO A 134 1.45 3.87 -14.48
C PRO A 134 0.12 3.47 -13.83
N ARG A 135 -0.02 2.23 -13.43
CA ARG A 135 -1.22 1.75 -12.73
C ARG A 135 -1.13 1.92 -11.21
N LEU A 136 -0.14 2.66 -10.74
CA LEU A 136 0.08 2.92 -9.33
C LEU A 136 -0.37 4.32 -8.96
N VAL A 137 -1.01 4.44 -7.80
CA VAL A 137 -1.28 5.74 -7.16
C VAL A 137 -0.47 5.80 -5.88
N GLY A 138 0.32 6.86 -5.71
CA GLY A 138 1.04 7.11 -4.48
C GLY A 138 0.41 8.26 -3.71
N ILE A 139 0.24 8.09 -2.42
CA ILE A 139 -0.35 9.10 -1.54
C ILE A 139 0.61 9.34 -0.37
N LEU A 140 1.02 10.60 -0.20
CA LEU A 140 1.80 11.01 0.97
C LEU A 140 0.89 11.79 1.91
N LEU A 141 0.81 11.32 3.15
CA LEU A 141 0.03 12.00 4.16
C LEU A 141 0.86 13.09 4.81
N SER A 142 0.21 14.18 5.20
CA SER A 142 0.90 15.33 5.76
C SER A 142 1.65 14.95 7.04
N GLY A 143 2.82 15.56 7.25
CA GLY A 143 3.66 15.28 8.40
C GLY A 143 4.77 14.26 8.12
N ALA A 144 4.84 13.68 6.91
CA ALA A 144 5.97 12.82 6.56
C ALA A 144 7.25 13.65 6.50
N ASN A 145 8.39 13.03 6.83
CA ASN A 145 9.69 13.68 6.77
C ASN A 145 10.28 13.59 5.35
N GLU A 146 11.60 13.51 5.21
CA GLU A 146 12.24 13.44 3.89
C GLU A 146 11.96 12.14 3.14
N ASP A 147 11.62 11.07 3.83
CA ASP A 147 11.27 9.80 3.21
C ASP A 147 9.99 9.99 2.40
N GLY A 148 9.97 9.46 1.20
CA GLY A 148 8.82 9.57 0.31
C GLY A 148 8.82 10.80 -0.59
N VAL A 149 9.80 11.67 -0.45
CA VAL A 149 9.86 12.94 -1.23
C VAL A 149 10.54 12.79 -2.61
#